data_e9506650e19c641301f2f8360d1d58e1
#
_entry.id   e9506650e19c641301f2f8360d1d58e1
#
_cell.length_a   1.000
_cell.length_b   1.000
_cell.length_c   1.000
_cell.angle_alpha   90.00
_cell.angle_beta   90.00
_cell.angle_gamma   90.00
#
_symmetry.space_group_name_H-M   'P 1'
#
loop_
_entity.id
_entity.type
_entity.pdbx_description
1 polymer ?
#
loop_
_entity_poly.entity_id
_entity_poly.type
_entity_poly.pdbx_seq_one_letter_code
_entity_poly.pdbx_strand_id
1 'polypeptide(L)'
;MPEAKNSLEEYPLSRDYVDFNRLNLQHYILKDMFGYSLHPKIPRDQRSLKIADVGTGTGIWLLDLLPQLDPSTELVGIDVDITQVGPREWLPENLTLRQWSVFTDVPDDLVGAFDIVNLRHFAFVIEDDAIPTLRKLKRLLKPGGYLQWCEVDVPSFRINTASPNVPTDSLVELWEQTMPPKETRLFPKWVKGLPESFGNEGFLDITTDWHQQKGHTGIAMHWCNLPIHEMLADRLRSSNPEKASKIAMMEKASVESRKGAMYAFDRVVVVGQKP
;
A
#
# COMPACT_ATOMS: atom_id res chain seq x y z
N MET A 1 -0.54 -11.23 -29.93
CA MET A 1 -0.66 -10.36 -28.77
C MET A 1 -0.29 -11.20 -27.56
N PRO A 2 0.64 -10.81 -26.68
CA PRO A 2 0.83 -11.55 -25.45
C PRO A 2 -0.48 -11.42 -24.65
N GLU A 3 -1.02 -12.55 -24.19
CA GLU A 3 -2.15 -12.60 -23.29
C GLU A 3 -1.85 -11.73 -22.07
N ALA A 4 -2.77 -10.84 -21.69
CA ALA A 4 -2.65 -10.05 -20.48
C ALA A 4 -2.51 -11.04 -19.31
N LYS A 5 -1.35 -11.05 -18.68
CA LYS A 5 -1.09 -11.86 -17.48
C LYS A 5 -2.20 -11.60 -16.47
N ASN A 6 -2.77 -12.64 -15.92
CA ASN A 6 -3.90 -12.56 -15.01
C ASN A 6 -3.43 -11.96 -13.69
N SER A 7 -3.65 -10.66 -13.49
CA SER A 7 -3.16 -9.89 -12.32
C SER A 7 -3.64 -10.45 -10.96
N LEU A 8 -4.67 -11.31 -10.97
CA LEU A 8 -5.15 -12.01 -9.77
C LEU A 8 -4.22 -13.14 -9.32
N GLU A 9 -3.49 -13.77 -10.27
CA GLU A 9 -2.57 -14.87 -9.98
C GLU A 9 -1.18 -14.38 -9.56
N GLU A 10 -0.84 -13.11 -9.82
CA GLU A 10 0.48 -12.55 -9.58
C GLU A 10 0.63 -11.80 -8.25
N TYR A 11 -0.48 -11.46 -7.57
CA TYR A 11 -0.38 -10.79 -6.26
C TYR A 11 0.22 -11.74 -5.21
N PRO A 12 1.31 -11.33 -4.53
CA PRO A 12 2.11 -12.25 -3.72
C PRO A 12 1.47 -12.65 -2.39
N LEU A 13 0.45 -11.93 -1.91
CA LEU A 13 -0.19 -12.20 -0.62
C LEU A 13 -1.53 -12.91 -0.80
N SER A 14 -2.01 -13.55 0.28
CA SER A 14 -3.35 -14.13 0.32
C SER A 14 -4.40 -13.01 0.29
N ARG A 15 -5.59 -13.32 -0.23
CA ARG A 15 -6.76 -12.44 -0.16
C ARG A 15 -7.80 -13.09 0.75
N ASP A 16 -7.40 -13.35 1.99
CA ASP A 16 -8.24 -13.99 3.01
C ASP A 16 -8.46 -13.05 4.21
N TYR A 17 -9.21 -13.52 5.20
CA TYR A 17 -9.54 -12.76 6.40
C TYR A 17 -8.30 -12.32 7.21
N VAL A 18 -7.19 -13.03 7.14
CA VAL A 18 -5.94 -12.67 7.82
C VAL A 18 -5.33 -11.44 7.15
N ASP A 19 -5.27 -11.44 5.81
CA ASP A 19 -4.78 -10.31 5.04
C ASP A 19 -5.70 -9.09 5.16
N PHE A 20 -7.02 -9.28 5.16
CA PHE A 20 -7.98 -8.18 5.35
C PHE A 20 -7.80 -7.50 6.71
N ASN A 21 -7.64 -8.29 7.79
CA ASN A 21 -7.35 -7.74 9.12
C ASN A 21 -6.01 -6.98 9.16
N ARG A 22 -4.98 -7.52 8.51
CA ARG A 22 -3.68 -6.86 8.38
C ARG A 22 -3.78 -5.53 7.64
N LEU A 23 -4.51 -5.48 6.51
CA LEU A 23 -4.72 -4.25 5.73
C LEU A 23 -5.45 -3.18 6.54
N ASN A 24 -6.48 -3.57 7.28
CA ASN A 24 -7.22 -2.66 8.15
C ASN A 24 -6.34 -2.10 9.28
N LEU A 25 -5.57 -2.97 9.94
CA LEU A 25 -4.62 -2.54 10.99
C LEU A 25 -3.54 -1.63 10.41
N GLN A 26 -2.97 -1.99 9.24
CA GLN A 26 -1.96 -1.20 8.55
C GLN A 26 -2.44 0.21 8.25
N HIS A 27 -3.70 0.37 7.84
CA HIS A 27 -4.30 1.67 7.59
C HIS A 27 -4.25 2.59 8.82
N TYR A 28 -4.68 2.10 9.99
CA TYR A 28 -4.68 2.91 11.21
C TYR A 28 -3.28 3.20 11.74
N ILE A 29 -2.34 2.27 11.60
CA ILE A 29 -0.93 2.53 11.95
C ILE A 29 -0.33 3.60 11.05
N LEU A 30 -0.61 3.58 9.74
CA LEU A 30 -0.15 4.62 8.80
C LEU A 30 -0.76 5.98 9.13
N LYS A 31 -2.06 6.02 9.45
CA LYS A 31 -2.73 7.24 9.88
C LYS A 31 -2.10 7.85 11.14
N ASP A 32 -1.77 7.01 12.13
CA ASP A 32 -1.07 7.46 13.33
C ASP A 32 0.37 7.92 13.01
N MET A 33 1.06 7.21 12.11
CA MET A 33 2.43 7.48 11.71
C MET A 33 2.59 8.82 10.97
N PHE A 34 1.69 9.13 10.03
CA PHE A 34 1.69 10.37 9.25
C PHE A 34 0.83 11.49 9.87
N GLY A 35 -0.09 11.15 10.78
CA GLY A 35 -1.05 12.08 11.38
C GLY A 35 -2.26 12.41 10.50
N TYR A 36 -2.43 11.72 9.36
CA TYR A 36 -3.56 11.93 8.43
C TYR A 36 -3.83 10.70 7.57
N SER A 37 -5.05 10.57 7.07
CA SER A 37 -5.44 9.64 6.00
C SER A 37 -5.38 10.31 4.63
N LEU A 38 -5.87 11.54 4.53
CA LEU A 38 -5.71 12.42 3.38
C LEU A 38 -4.80 13.58 3.76
N HIS A 39 -3.78 13.83 2.94
CA HIS A 39 -2.75 14.83 3.20
C HIS A 39 -3.37 16.23 3.39
N PRO A 40 -2.97 17.00 4.41
CA PRO A 40 -3.59 18.29 4.74
C PRO A 40 -3.55 19.33 3.63
N LYS A 41 -2.61 19.22 2.69
CA LYS A 41 -2.48 20.12 1.53
C LYS A 41 -3.59 19.90 0.49
N ILE A 42 -4.28 18.76 0.50
CA ILE A 42 -5.36 18.46 -0.43
C ILE A 42 -6.65 19.10 0.11
N PRO A 43 -7.27 20.05 -0.63
CA PRO A 43 -8.53 20.66 -0.22
C PRO A 43 -9.65 19.60 -0.13
N ARG A 44 -10.35 19.56 1.00
CA ARG A 44 -11.43 18.59 1.28
C ARG A 44 -12.73 19.20 1.77
N ASP A 45 -12.76 20.50 1.93
CA ASP A 45 -13.90 21.32 2.38
C ASP A 45 -14.83 21.75 1.23
N GLN A 46 -14.52 21.34 0.02
CA GLN A 46 -15.34 21.58 -1.17
C GLN A 46 -16.56 20.65 -1.20
N ARG A 47 -17.69 21.17 -1.67
CA ARG A 47 -18.88 20.36 -1.90
C ARG A 47 -18.73 19.50 -3.17
N SER A 48 -19.39 18.36 -3.17
CA SER A 48 -19.53 17.49 -4.34
C SER A 48 -18.19 17.01 -4.93
N LEU A 49 -17.20 16.76 -4.07
CA LEU A 49 -15.96 16.11 -4.50
C LEU A 49 -16.24 14.69 -5.00
N LYS A 50 -15.44 14.23 -5.94
CA LYS A 50 -15.39 12.84 -6.36
C LYS A 50 -14.00 12.28 -6.10
N ILE A 51 -13.92 11.28 -5.24
CA ILE A 51 -12.66 10.72 -4.71
C ILE A 51 -12.55 9.26 -5.11
N ALA A 52 -11.42 8.88 -5.72
CA ALA A 52 -11.09 7.48 -6.01
C ALA A 52 -9.99 6.97 -5.08
N ASP A 53 -10.15 5.73 -4.60
CA ASP A 53 -9.10 4.94 -3.96
C ASP A 53 -8.76 3.76 -4.89
N VAL A 54 -7.60 3.81 -5.53
CA VAL A 54 -7.14 2.79 -6.47
C VAL A 54 -6.33 1.73 -5.71
N GLY A 55 -6.69 0.45 -5.88
CA GLY A 55 -6.23 -0.62 -5.01
C GLY A 55 -6.90 -0.52 -3.64
N THR A 56 -8.22 -0.33 -3.64
CA THR A 56 -8.99 -0.02 -2.42
C THR A 56 -8.99 -1.16 -1.39
N GLY A 57 -8.76 -2.41 -1.83
CA GLY A 57 -8.72 -3.59 -0.97
C GLY A 57 -10.01 -3.72 -0.16
N THR A 58 -9.93 -3.58 1.15
CA THR A 58 -11.09 -3.63 2.07
C THR A 58 -11.95 -2.36 2.09
N GLY A 59 -11.58 -1.31 1.35
CA GLY A 59 -12.26 -0.02 1.37
C GLY A 59 -12.00 0.83 2.61
N ILE A 60 -11.15 0.37 3.52
CA ILE A 60 -10.94 0.98 4.84
C ILE A 60 -10.52 2.45 4.76
N TRP A 61 -9.71 2.84 3.74
CA TRP A 61 -9.28 4.23 3.58
C TRP A 61 -10.46 5.17 3.27
N LEU A 62 -11.35 4.77 2.37
CA LEU A 62 -12.56 5.54 2.03
C LEU A 62 -13.51 5.64 3.22
N LEU A 63 -13.71 4.52 3.93
CA LEU A 63 -14.61 4.47 5.09
C LEU A 63 -14.09 5.32 6.27
N ASP A 64 -12.78 5.34 6.51
CA ASP A 64 -12.17 6.20 7.54
C ASP A 64 -12.19 7.69 7.14
N LEU A 65 -12.13 7.99 5.85
CA LEU A 65 -12.17 9.36 5.35
C LEU A 65 -13.59 9.95 5.37
N LEU A 66 -14.60 9.12 5.15
CA LEU A 66 -16.00 9.53 5.01
C LEU A 66 -16.50 10.53 6.07
N PRO A 67 -16.26 10.34 7.39
CA PRO A 67 -16.75 11.28 8.42
C PRO A 67 -16.10 12.68 8.36
N GLN A 68 -15.06 12.86 7.56
CA GLN A 68 -14.29 14.09 7.42
C GLN A 68 -14.68 14.90 6.17
N LEU A 69 -15.60 14.36 5.36
CA LEU A 69 -15.99 14.92 4.06
C LEU A 69 -17.41 15.49 4.10
N ASP A 70 -17.69 16.37 3.14
CA ASP A 70 -19.08 16.82 2.91
C ASP A 70 -19.96 15.63 2.50
N PRO A 71 -21.19 15.49 3.01
CA PRO A 71 -22.08 14.37 2.66
C PRO A 71 -22.39 14.22 1.16
N SER A 72 -22.21 15.28 0.36
CA SER A 72 -22.38 15.23 -1.10
C SER A 72 -21.17 14.66 -1.86
N THR A 73 -20.09 14.30 -1.15
CA THR A 73 -18.90 13.71 -1.76
C THR A 73 -19.18 12.29 -2.27
N GLU A 74 -18.81 12.01 -3.51
CA GLU A 74 -18.87 10.68 -4.11
C GLU A 74 -17.55 9.93 -3.87
N LEU A 75 -17.64 8.72 -3.35
CA LEU A 75 -16.50 7.84 -3.11
C LEU A 75 -16.52 6.67 -4.09
N VAL A 76 -15.37 6.36 -4.68
CA VAL A 76 -15.22 5.25 -5.62
C VAL A 76 -14.04 4.38 -5.21
N GLY A 77 -14.33 3.17 -4.74
CA GLY A 77 -13.32 2.13 -4.51
C GLY A 77 -13.02 1.41 -5.81
N ILE A 78 -11.76 1.41 -6.24
CA ILE A 78 -11.31 0.77 -7.48
C ILE A 78 -10.32 -0.33 -7.14
N ASP A 79 -10.60 -1.57 -7.57
CA ASP A 79 -9.69 -2.71 -7.38
C ASP A 79 -9.90 -3.74 -8.49
N VAL A 80 -8.97 -4.67 -8.62
CA VAL A 80 -9.13 -5.87 -9.47
C VAL A 80 -10.09 -6.88 -8.85
N ASP A 81 -10.20 -6.87 -7.51
CA ASP A 81 -11.13 -7.68 -6.73
C ASP A 81 -11.91 -6.82 -5.73
N ILE A 82 -13.09 -6.39 -6.14
CA ILE A 82 -13.97 -5.53 -5.33
C ILE A 82 -14.77 -6.30 -4.26
N THR A 83 -14.67 -7.63 -4.22
CA THR A 83 -15.40 -8.45 -3.23
C THR A 83 -14.85 -8.30 -1.82
N GLN A 84 -13.61 -7.83 -1.68
CA GLN A 84 -12.95 -7.60 -0.41
C GLN A 84 -13.60 -6.50 0.45
N VAL A 85 -14.31 -5.56 -0.18
CA VAL A 85 -14.97 -4.44 0.52
C VAL A 85 -16.21 -4.90 1.28
N GLY A 86 -16.80 -6.02 0.87
CA GLY A 86 -18.03 -6.56 1.45
C GLY A 86 -19.29 -6.23 0.63
N PRO A 87 -20.47 -6.65 1.12
CA PRO A 87 -21.73 -6.51 0.39
C PRO A 87 -22.21 -5.05 0.35
N ARG A 88 -22.84 -4.68 -0.76
CA ARG A 88 -23.34 -3.32 -1.02
C ARG A 88 -24.26 -2.78 0.09
N GLU A 89 -25.02 -3.65 0.70
CA GLU A 89 -26.00 -3.34 1.74
C GLU A 89 -25.37 -2.78 3.03
N TRP A 90 -24.08 -3.01 3.24
CA TRP A 90 -23.32 -2.51 4.38
C TRP A 90 -22.48 -1.28 4.06
N LEU A 91 -22.46 -0.87 2.79
CA LEU A 91 -21.67 0.28 2.36
C LEU A 91 -22.50 1.56 2.36
N PRO A 92 -21.89 2.72 2.62
CA PRO A 92 -22.54 4.03 2.48
C PRO A 92 -23.13 4.22 1.07
N GLU A 93 -24.26 4.93 0.98
CA GLU A 93 -24.94 5.16 -0.30
C GLU A 93 -24.07 5.90 -1.33
N ASN A 94 -23.22 6.81 -0.86
CA ASN A 94 -22.30 7.61 -1.68
C ASN A 94 -20.96 6.90 -1.99
N LEU A 95 -20.78 5.63 -1.59
CA LEU A 95 -19.63 4.82 -1.94
C LEU A 95 -20.01 3.80 -3.03
N THR A 96 -19.32 3.82 -4.14
CA THR A 96 -19.47 2.86 -5.23
C THR A 96 -18.19 2.08 -5.47
N LEU A 97 -18.30 0.89 -6.07
CA LEU A 97 -17.16 0.04 -6.38
C LEU A 97 -17.02 -0.14 -7.88
N ARG A 98 -15.78 -0.11 -8.37
CA ARG A 98 -15.45 -0.26 -9.78
C ARG A 98 -14.30 -1.25 -9.95
N GLN A 99 -14.50 -2.28 -10.75
CA GLN A 99 -13.42 -3.20 -11.11
C GLN A 99 -12.56 -2.60 -12.21
N TRP A 100 -11.26 -2.43 -11.94
CA TRP A 100 -10.26 -1.98 -12.89
C TRP A 100 -8.85 -2.33 -12.41
N SER A 101 -7.94 -2.61 -13.37
CA SER A 101 -6.52 -2.86 -13.13
C SER A 101 -5.66 -1.72 -13.68
N VAL A 102 -4.69 -1.24 -12.88
CA VAL A 102 -3.69 -0.25 -13.33
C VAL A 102 -2.83 -0.74 -14.50
N PHE A 103 -2.84 -2.03 -14.80
CA PHE A 103 -2.12 -2.61 -15.93
C PHE A 103 -2.89 -2.52 -17.25
N THR A 104 -4.20 -2.27 -17.21
CA THR A 104 -5.04 -2.07 -18.40
C THR A 104 -5.21 -0.60 -18.74
N ASP A 105 -5.81 -0.29 -19.89
CA ASP A 105 -6.14 1.09 -20.24
C ASP A 105 -7.20 1.67 -19.30
N VAL A 106 -7.13 2.99 -19.09
CA VAL A 106 -8.12 3.71 -18.28
C VAL A 106 -9.45 3.71 -19.05
N PRO A 107 -10.54 3.18 -18.44
CA PRO A 107 -11.88 3.26 -19.04
C PRO A 107 -12.30 4.70 -19.31
N ASP A 108 -12.99 4.94 -20.44
CA ASP A 108 -13.37 6.29 -20.87
C ASP A 108 -14.22 7.03 -19.83
N ASP A 109 -15.08 6.32 -19.12
CA ASP A 109 -15.94 6.87 -18.05
C ASP A 109 -15.18 7.27 -16.77
N LEU A 110 -13.94 6.86 -16.63
CA LEU A 110 -13.06 7.23 -15.51
C LEU A 110 -12.06 8.35 -15.88
N VAL A 111 -11.90 8.68 -17.17
CA VAL A 111 -10.97 9.72 -17.62
C VAL A 111 -11.45 11.09 -17.14
N GLY A 112 -10.60 11.81 -16.38
CA GLY A 112 -10.93 13.15 -15.88
C GLY A 112 -12.14 13.18 -14.93
N ALA A 113 -12.42 12.06 -14.26
CA ALA A 113 -13.63 11.93 -13.44
C ALA A 113 -13.45 12.39 -12.00
N PHE A 114 -12.21 12.45 -11.46
CA PHE A 114 -11.96 12.57 -10.04
C PHE A 114 -11.27 13.87 -9.65
N ASP A 115 -11.68 14.45 -8.53
CA ASP A 115 -11.02 15.58 -7.90
C ASP A 115 -9.80 15.13 -7.09
N ILE A 116 -9.88 13.93 -6.50
CA ILE A 116 -8.81 13.32 -5.71
C ILE A 116 -8.67 11.85 -6.09
N VAL A 117 -7.44 11.41 -6.32
CA VAL A 117 -7.07 10.00 -6.51
C VAL A 117 -6.07 9.62 -5.44
N ASN A 118 -6.32 8.52 -4.74
CA ASN A 118 -5.41 7.92 -3.77
C ASN A 118 -4.92 6.57 -4.27
N LEU A 119 -3.65 6.27 -4.00
CA LEU A 119 -3.03 4.96 -4.23
C LEU A 119 -2.10 4.63 -3.07
N ARG A 120 -2.10 3.37 -2.60
CA ARG A 120 -1.22 2.94 -1.51
C ARG A 120 -0.71 1.52 -1.71
N HIS A 121 0.57 1.31 -1.33
CA HIS A 121 1.18 -0.03 -1.24
C HIS A 121 1.21 -0.83 -2.55
N PHE A 122 1.62 -0.18 -3.62
CA PHE A 122 1.85 -0.82 -4.92
C PHE A 122 3.29 -1.29 -5.13
N ALA A 123 4.15 -1.17 -4.12
CA ALA A 123 5.55 -1.60 -4.18
C ALA A 123 5.72 -3.08 -4.58
N PHE A 124 4.77 -3.96 -4.20
CA PHE A 124 4.78 -5.38 -4.60
C PHE A 124 3.89 -5.70 -5.82
N VAL A 125 3.26 -4.67 -6.40
CA VAL A 125 2.40 -4.78 -7.58
C VAL A 125 3.14 -4.29 -8.83
N ILE A 126 3.89 -3.19 -8.69
CA ILE A 126 4.68 -2.56 -9.75
C ILE A 126 6.13 -3.03 -9.63
N GLU A 127 6.64 -3.73 -10.66
CA GLU A 127 7.98 -4.31 -10.62
C GLU A 127 9.07 -3.24 -10.72
N ASP A 128 9.28 -2.68 -11.92
CA ASP A 128 10.47 -1.89 -12.21
C ASP A 128 10.21 -0.40 -12.43
N ASP A 129 9.02 -0.02 -12.93
CA ASP A 129 8.71 1.33 -13.36
C ASP A 129 7.29 1.77 -12.96
N ALA A 130 7.21 2.79 -12.12
CA ALA A 130 5.94 3.37 -11.69
C ALA A 130 5.33 4.37 -12.70
N ILE A 131 6.10 4.82 -13.70
CA ILE A 131 5.67 5.88 -14.63
C ILE A 131 4.42 5.50 -15.42
N PRO A 132 4.27 4.29 -15.97
CA PRO A 132 3.05 3.91 -16.68
C PRO A 132 1.81 3.99 -15.78
N THR A 133 1.93 3.54 -14.53
CA THR A 133 0.84 3.66 -13.54
C THR A 133 0.57 5.11 -13.19
N LEU A 134 1.61 5.91 -12.93
CA LEU A 134 1.48 7.33 -12.62
C LEU A 134 0.73 8.10 -13.72
N ARG A 135 1.03 7.84 -15.00
CA ARG A 135 0.33 8.43 -16.15
C ARG A 135 -1.16 8.06 -16.17
N LYS A 136 -1.50 6.81 -15.85
CA LYS A 136 -2.91 6.37 -15.79
C LYS A 136 -3.64 7.03 -14.62
N LEU A 137 -3.03 7.11 -13.44
CA LEU A 137 -3.59 7.83 -12.29
C LEU A 137 -3.81 9.32 -12.62
N LYS A 138 -2.86 9.96 -13.31
CA LYS A 138 -3.03 11.35 -13.81
C LYS A 138 -4.20 11.49 -14.77
N ARG A 139 -4.46 10.49 -15.61
CA ARG A 139 -5.62 10.50 -16.53
C ARG A 139 -6.96 10.41 -15.79
N LEU A 140 -7.04 9.76 -14.64
CA LEU A 140 -8.25 9.71 -13.81
C LEU A 140 -8.64 11.09 -13.26
N LEU A 141 -7.66 11.96 -13.03
CA LEU A 141 -7.89 13.27 -12.42
C LEU A 141 -8.50 14.28 -13.39
N LYS A 142 -9.41 15.11 -12.85
CA LYS A 142 -9.80 16.39 -13.47
C LYS A 142 -8.60 17.33 -13.53
N PRO A 143 -8.59 18.37 -14.42
CA PRO A 143 -7.68 19.50 -14.28
C PRO A 143 -7.81 20.13 -12.88
N GLY A 144 -6.69 20.43 -12.23
CA GLY A 144 -6.65 20.91 -10.84
C GLY A 144 -6.83 19.84 -9.76
N GLY A 145 -7.11 18.60 -10.12
CA GLY A 145 -7.25 17.49 -9.18
C GLY A 145 -5.93 17.03 -8.57
N TYR A 146 -5.99 16.30 -7.46
CA TYR A 146 -4.83 15.88 -6.66
C TYR A 146 -4.62 14.36 -6.68
N LEU A 147 -3.37 13.94 -6.85
CA LEU A 147 -2.95 12.57 -6.61
C LEU A 147 -2.20 12.50 -5.28
N GLN A 148 -2.60 11.56 -4.42
CA GLN A 148 -1.85 11.14 -3.25
C GLN A 148 -1.37 9.70 -3.48
N TRP A 149 -0.07 9.46 -3.32
CA TRP A 149 0.52 8.13 -3.42
C TRP A 149 1.37 7.82 -2.18
N CYS A 150 0.99 6.80 -1.42
CA CYS A 150 1.71 6.35 -0.23
C CYS A 150 2.42 5.02 -0.50
N GLU A 151 3.74 4.95 -0.25
CA GLU A 151 4.55 3.76 -0.48
C GLU A 151 5.52 3.41 0.64
N VAL A 152 5.99 2.16 0.61
CA VAL A 152 7.08 1.66 1.42
C VAL A 152 8.37 1.56 0.59
N ASP A 153 9.46 2.15 1.08
CA ASP A 153 10.79 1.98 0.49
C ASP A 153 11.42 0.69 1.02
N VAL A 154 11.12 -0.43 0.37
CA VAL A 154 11.63 -1.76 0.78
C VAL A 154 13.16 -1.81 0.82
N PRO A 155 13.92 -1.21 -0.13
CA PRO A 155 15.38 -1.11 -0.04
C PRO A 155 15.92 -0.40 1.22
N SER A 156 15.09 0.36 1.94
CA SER A 156 15.47 1.00 3.21
C SER A 156 15.43 0.06 4.42
N PHE A 157 15.22 -1.24 4.19
CA PHE A 157 15.17 -2.26 5.24
C PHE A 157 16.31 -2.10 6.26
N ARG A 158 15.94 -2.18 7.52
CA ARG A 158 16.87 -2.22 8.66
C ARG A 158 16.22 -2.91 9.85
N ILE A 159 17.05 -3.38 10.77
CA ILE A 159 16.58 -3.86 12.07
C ILE A 159 16.92 -2.80 13.12
N ASN A 160 15.88 -2.35 13.81
CA ASN A 160 16.00 -1.46 14.97
C ASN A 160 15.90 -2.30 16.25
N THR A 161 16.69 -1.94 17.27
CA THR A 161 16.68 -2.60 18.58
C THR A 161 16.46 -1.61 19.70
N ALA A 162 15.76 -2.03 20.76
CA ALA A 162 15.54 -1.22 21.95
C ALA A 162 16.83 -1.02 22.76
N SER A 163 17.80 -1.94 22.63
CA SER A 163 19.15 -1.82 23.20
C SER A 163 20.15 -2.65 22.38
N PRO A 164 21.47 -2.36 22.49
CA PRO A 164 22.51 -3.04 21.71
C PRO A 164 22.58 -4.56 21.91
N ASN A 165 22.08 -5.06 23.05
CA ASN A 165 22.19 -6.48 23.42
C ASN A 165 20.97 -7.31 23.00
N VAL A 166 20.01 -6.72 22.28
CA VAL A 166 18.84 -7.46 21.76
C VAL A 166 19.27 -8.32 20.58
N PRO A 167 19.03 -9.64 20.60
CA PRO A 167 19.37 -10.51 19.49
C PRO A 167 18.48 -10.21 18.28
N THR A 168 19.03 -10.37 17.07
CA THR A 168 18.37 -10.07 15.79
C THR A 168 18.54 -11.16 14.75
N ASP A 169 19.26 -12.23 15.07
CA ASP A 169 19.66 -13.26 14.12
C ASP A 169 18.45 -13.95 13.44
N SER A 170 17.40 -14.23 14.23
CA SER A 170 16.18 -14.86 13.71
C SER A 170 15.38 -13.93 12.79
N LEU A 171 15.37 -12.61 13.06
CA LEU A 171 14.74 -11.63 12.18
C LEU A 171 15.50 -11.45 10.86
N VAL A 172 16.84 -11.45 10.92
CA VAL A 172 17.69 -11.43 9.72
C VAL A 172 17.43 -12.67 8.88
N GLU A 173 17.47 -13.85 9.50
CA GLU A 173 17.23 -15.12 8.82
C GLU A 173 15.83 -15.18 8.19
N LEU A 174 14.79 -14.74 8.91
CA LEU A 174 13.43 -14.66 8.39
C LEU A 174 13.35 -13.78 7.15
N TRP A 175 13.97 -12.60 7.20
CA TRP A 175 14.02 -11.68 6.07
C TRP A 175 14.73 -12.29 4.86
N GLU A 176 15.93 -12.81 5.02
CA GLU A 176 16.73 -13.39 3.93
C GLU A 176 16.02 -14.57 3.24
N GLN A 177 15.27 -15.34 4.00
CA GLN A 177 14.57 -16.52 3.46
C GLN A 177 13.25 -16.19 2.78
N THR A 178 12.54 -15.15 3.21
CA THR A 178 11.23 -14.77 2.66
C THR A 178 11.33 -13.66 1.62
N MET A 179 12.40 -12.87 1.69
CA MET A 179 12.69 -11.74 0.80
C MET A 179 14.05 -11.94 0.12
N PRO A 180 14.23 -12.98 -0.73
CA PRO A 180 15.51 -13.26 -1.32
C PRO A 180 15.93 -12.15 -2.29
N PRO A 181 17.19 -11.66 -2.25
CA PRO A 181 17.67 -10.53 -3.06
C PRO A 181 17.53 -10.71 -4.57
N LYS A 182 17.40 -11.96 -5.03
CA LYS A 182 17.24 -12.30 -6.46
C LYS A 182 15.81 -12.03 -6.97
N GLU A 183 14.84 -11.88 -6.08
CA GLU A 183 13.45 -11.57 -6.43
C GLU A 183 13.28 -10.06 -6.50
N THR A 184 13.59 -9.48 -7.65
CA THR A 184 13.60 -8.00 -7.86
C THR A 184 12.26 -7.34 -7.62
N ARG A 185 11.15 -8.05 -7.83
CA ARG A 185 9.77 -7.56 -7.55
C ARG A 185 9.55 -7.21 -6.09
N LEU A 186 10.26 -7.88 -5.18
CA LEU A 186 10.16 -7.62 -3.75
C LEU A 186 11.03 -6.42 -3.30
N PHE A 187 11.85 -5.85 -4.20
CA PHE A 187 12.75 -4.74 -3.92
C PHE A 187 12.61 -3.59 -4.92
N PRO A 188 11.42 -2.98 -5.05
CA PRO A 188 11.18 -1.91 -6.00
C PRO A 188 12.06 -0.70 -5.69
N LYS A 189 12.89 -0.29 -6.65
CA LYS A 189 13.83 0.84 -6.50
C LYS A 189 13.21 2.18 -6.85
N TRP A 190 12.06 2.17 -7.52
CA TRP A 190 11.40 3.37 -8.02
C TRP A 190 10.81 4.27 -6.93
N VAL A 191 10.58 3.74 -5.71
CA VAL A 191 9.92 4.47 -4.61
C VAL A 191 10.69 5.74 -4.23
N LYS A 192 12.03 5.69 -4.17
CA LYS A 192 12.86 6.86 -3.88
C LYS A 192 12.76 7.95 -4.93
N GLY A 193 12.60 7.56 -6.19
CA GLY A 193 12.44 8.47 -7.32
C GLY A 193 11.00 8.95 -7.56
N LEU A 194 10.03 8.49 -6.75
CA LEU A 194 8.62 8.81 -6.97
C LEU A 194 8.33 10.32 -6.99
N PRO A 195 8.89 11.18 -6.09
CA PRO A 195 8.69 12.61 -6.15
C PRO A 195 9.21 13.25 -7.45
N GLU A 196 10.37 12.80 -7.93
CA GLU A 196 10.93 13.24 -9.21
C GLU A 196 10.07 12.81 -10.39
N SER A 197 9.54 11.58 -10.35
CA SER A 197 8.61 11.05 -11.36
C SER A 197 7.35 11.89 -11.46
N PHE A 198 6.79 12.37 -10.34
CA PHE A 198 5.67 13.30 -10.35
C PHE A 198 6.03 14.60 -11.10
N GLY A 199 7.20 15.17 -10.84
CA GLY A 199 7.68 16.37 -11.54
C GLY A 199 7.86 16.14 -13.04
N ASN A 200 8.51 15.07 -13.42
CA ASN A 200 8.77 14.70 -14.82
C ASN A 200 7.46 14.43 -15.60
N GLU A 201 6.43 13.93 -14.93
CA GLU A 201 5.10 13.74 -15.51
C GLU A 201 4.24 15.01 -15.42
N GLY A 202 4.81 16.15 -15.01
CA GLY A 202 4.18 17.47 -15.03
C GLY A 202 3.07 17.64 -13.99
N PHE A 203 3.21 17.07 -12.81
CA PHE A 203 2.43 17.47 -11.65
C PHE A 203 2.98 18.78 -11.09
N LEU A 204 2.11 19.60 -10.53
CA LEU A 204 2.42 20.86 -9.86
C LEU A 204 2.36 20.69 -8.34
N ASP A 205 2.90 21.66 -7.61
CA ASP A 205 2.80 21.78 -6.15
C ASP A 205 3.13 20.47 -5.40
N ILE A 206 4.18 19.78 -5.84
CA ILE A 206 4.58 18.50 -5.28
C ILE A 206 5.02 18.66 -3.83
N THR A 207 4.46 17.82 -2.97
CA THR A 207 4.83 17.71 -1.55
C THR A 207 5.19 16.27 -1.24
N THR A 208 6.20 16.07 -0.39
CA THR A 208 6.71 14.76 -0.06
C THR A 208 6.94 14.66 1.44
N ASP A 209 6.26 13.72 2.08
CA ASP A 209 6.44 13.41 3.50
C ASP A 209 7.14 12.06 3.63
N TRP A 210 8.38 12.06 4.15
CA TRP A 210 9.10 10.86 4.50
C TRP A 210 8.95 10.56 6.00
N HIS A 211 8.64 9.31 6.31
CA HIS A 211 8.55 8.84 7.69
C HIS A 211 9.43 7.61 7.92
N GLN A 212 10.29 7.70 8.94
CA GLN A 212 11.08 6.56 9.40
C GLN A 212 10.27 5.74 10.40
N GLN A 213 10.13 4.46 10.14
CA GLN A 213 9.46 3.54 11.06
C GLN A 213 10.28 3.39 12.35
N LYS A 214 9.74 3.91 13.46
CA LYS A 214 10.39 3.89 14.78
C LYS A 214 9.36 4.00 15.92
N GLY A 215 9.80 3.77 17.15
CA GLY A 215 8.96 3.91 18.35
C GLY A 215 7.76 2.95 18.35
N HIS A 216 6.66 3.38 18.96
CA HIS A 216 5.46 2.56 19.13
C HIS A 216 4.75 2.26 17.80
N THR A 217 4.70 3.21 16.85
CA THR A 217 4.15 2.96 15.51
C THR A 217 5.05 2.00 14.72
N GLY A 218 6.36 2.05 14.97
CA GLY A 218 7.33 1.16 14.36
C GLY A 218 7.11 -0.29 14.76
N ILE A 219 7.00 -0.57 16.05
CA ILE A 219 6.76 -1.95 16.52
C ILE A 219 5.36 -2.43 16.13
N ALA A 220 4.34 -1.57 16.15
CA ALA A 220 3.01 -1.91 15.71
C ALA A 220 2.99 -2.31 14.22
N MET A 221 3.69 -1.55 13.36
CA MET A 221 3.83 -1.87 11.94
C MET A 221 4.61 -3.16 11.72
N HIS A 222 5.66 -3.40 12.51
CA HIS A 222 6.40 -4.65 12.47
C HIS A 222 5.49 -5.86 12.76
N TRP A 223 4.71 -5.81 13.84
CA TRP A 223 3.74 -6.87 14.16
C TRP A 223 2.68 -7.04 13.06
N CYS A 224 2.19 -5.93 12.50
CA CYS A 224 1.24 -5.94 11.39
C CYS A 224 1.80 -6.64 10.14
N ASN A 225 3.11 -6.52 9.90
CA ASN A 225 3.75 -7.06 8.70
C ASN A 225 4.30 -8.50 8.88
N LEU A 226 4.49 -9.00 10.11
CA LEU A 226 4.98 -10.36 10.33
C LEU A 226 4.14 -11.43 9.61
N PRO A 227 2.79 -11.37 9.57
CA PRO A 227 1.97 -12.32 8.82
C PRO A 227 2.29 -12.39 7.33
N ILE A 228 2.88 -11.34 6.73
CA ILE A 228 3.30 -11.35 5.32
C ILE A 228 4.29 -12.48 5.06
N HIS A 229 5.23 -12.70 5.98
CA HIS A 229 6.22 -13.76 5.86
C HIS A 229 5.59 -15.15 5.91
N GLU A 230 4.53 -15.32 6.72
CA GLU A 230 3.74 -16.55 6.77
C GLU A 230 2.99 -16.78 5.46
N MET A 231 2.29 -15.76 4.95
CA MET A 231 1.58 -15.83 3.68
C MET A 231 2.52 -16.17 2.51
N LEU A 232 3.70 -15.53 2.46
CA LEU A 232 4.73 -15.84 1.46
C LEU A 232 5.25 -17.27 1.63
N ALA A 233 5.45 -17.74 2.86
CA ALA A 233 5.87 -19.12 3.12
C ALA A 233 4.81 -20.14 2.71
N ASP A 234 3.53 -19.87 2.97
CA ASP A 234 2.42 -20.74 2.59
C ASP A 234 2.27 -20.88 1.08
N ARG A 235 2.37 -19.79 0.35
CA ARG A 235 2.33 -19.81 -1.12
C ARG A 235 3.46 -20.65 -1.72
N LEU A 236 4.59 -20.71 -1.04
CA LEU A 236 5.75 -21.49 -1.44
C LEU A 236 5.69 -22.96 -0.97
N ARG A 237 4.81 -23.34 -0.04
CA ARG A 237 4.62 -24.72 0.44
C ARG A 237 4.17 -25.68 -0.63
N SER A 238 3.36 -25.25 -1.56
CA SER A 238 2.89 -26.08 -2.68
C SER A 238 4.03 -26.55 -3.59
N SER A 239 5.21 -25.91 -3.51
CA SER A 239 6.34 -26.19 -4.38
C SER A 239 7.62 -26.71 -3.68
N ASN A 240 7.71 -26.64 -2.32
CA ASN A 240 8.93 -27.07 -1.60
C ASN A 240 8.71 -27.34 -0.10
N PRO A 241 8.82 -28.61 0.38
CA PRO A 241 8.61 -29.01 1.79
C PRO A 241 9.59 -28.36 2.79
N GLU A 242 10.81 -27.98 2.35
CA GLU A 242 11.81 -27.32 3.24
C GLU A 242 11.35 -25.96 3.73
N LYS A 243 10.39 -25.34 3.07
CA LYS A 243 9.81 -24.05 3.47
C LYS A 243 8.85 -24.14 4.66
N ALA A 244 8.35 -25.32 5.01
CA ALA A 244 7.57 -25.52 6.23
C ALA A 244 8.39 -25.28 7.52
N SER A 245 9.72 -25.43 7.45
CA SER A 245 10.63 -25.09 8.56
C SER A 245 10.68 -23.57 8.86
N LYS A 246 10.22 -22.74 7.92
CA LYS A 246 10.25 -21.28 8.02
C LYS A 246 9.22 -20.71 9.00
N ILE A 247 8.13 -21.44 9.25
CA ILE A 247 7.15 -21.03 10.28
C ILE A 247 7.74 -21.17 11.68
N ALA A 248 8.52 -22.22 11.93
CA ALA A 248 9.27 -22.33 13.19
C ALA A 248 10.25 -21.16 13.40
N MET A 249 10.69 -20.55 12.32
CA MET A 249 11.54 -19.37 12.34
C MET A 249 10.79 -18.10 12.74
N MET A 250 9.50 -17.99 12.37
CA MET A 250 8.66 -16.87 12.80
C MET A 250 8.46 -16.84 14.31
N GLU A 251 8.34 -18.01 14.97
CA GLU A 251 8.27 -18.07 16.43
C GLU A 251 9.54 -17.52 17.07
N LYS A 252 10.72 -17.88 16.56
CA LYS A 252 12.01 -17.37 17.04
C LYS A 252 12.11 -15.85 16.79
N ALA A 253 11.78 -15.38 15.59
CA ALA A 253 11.76 -13.96 15.26
C ALA A 253 10.80 -13.18 16.17
N SER A 254 9.62 -13.74 16.49
CA SER A 254 8.68 -13.12 17.42
C SER A 254 9.21 -13.05 18.85
N VAL A 255 10.06 -13.99 19.28
CA VAL A 255 10.76 -13.91 20.58
C VAL A 255 11.75 -12.75 20.61
N GLU A 256 12.52 -12.55 19.55
CA GLU A 256 13.42 -11.39 19.41
C GLU A 256 12.64 -10.08 19.41
N SER A 257 11.49 -10.05 18.70
CA SER A 257 10.62 -8.87 18.68
C SER A 257 10.06 -8.51 20.04
N ARG A 258 9.68 -9.50 20.86
CA ARG A 258 9.26 -9.25 22.25
C ARG A 258 10.40 -8.75 23.14
N LYS A 259 11.65 -9.01 22.78
CA LYS A 259 12.84 -8.46 23.45
C LYS A 259 13.23 -7.08 22.97
N GLY A 260 12.54 -6.55 21.94
CA GLY A 260 12.75 -5.21 21.44
C GLY A 260 13.47 -5.11 20.10
N ALA A 261 13.47 -6.18 19.29
CA ALA A 261 13.94 -6.11 17.91
C ALA A 261 12.75 -5.92 16.94
N MET A 262 12.90 -5.08 15.91
CA MET A 262 11.91 -4.93 14.86
C MET A 262 12.58 -4.63 13.53
N TYR A 263 12.13 -5.22 12.44
CA TYR A 263 12.49 -4.70 11.13
C TYR A 263 11.66 -3.45 10.80
N ALA A 264 12.29 -2.55 10.07
CA ALA A 264 11.73 -1.25 9.77
C ALA A 264 12.06 -0.82 8.34
N PHE A 265 11.19 0.03 7.78
CA PHE A 265 11.33 0.66 6.48
C PHE A 265 11.05 2.15 6.59
N ASP A 266 11.56 2.91 5.63
CA ASP A 266 11.07 4.25 5.38
C ASP A 266 9.78 4.19 4.55
N ARG A 267 8.91 5.15 4.78
CA ARG A 267 7.66 5.31 4.01
C ARG A 267 7.55 6.72 3.50
N VAL A 268 6.89 6.86 2.38
CA VAL A 268 6.71 8.14 1.71
C VAL A 268 5.25 8.35 1.34
N VAL A 269 4.78 9.58 1.52
CA VAL A 269 3.57 10.08 0.88
C VAL A 269 3.99 11.17 -0.10
N VAL A 270 3.61 11.03 -1.35
CA VAL A 270 3.81 12.04 -2.39
C VAL A 270 2.46 12.57 -2.82
N VAL A 271 2.31 13.88 -2.84
CA VAL A 271 1.11 14.58 -3.32
C VAL A 271 1.50 15.50 -4.46
N GLY A 272 0.71 15.52 -5.53
CA GLY A 272 0.88 16.42 -6.65
C GLY A 272 -0.46 16.82 -7.25
N GLN A 273 -0.53 18.05 -7.77
CA GLN A 273 -1.71 18.58 -8.45
C GLN A 273 -1.57 18.43 -9.97
N LYS A 274 -2.59 17.92 -10.64
CA LYS A 274 -2.66 17.92 -12.10
C LYS A 274 -2.93 19.34 -12.60
N PRO A 275 -2.14 19.87 -13.58
CA PRO A 275 -2.41 21.16 -14.19
C PRO A 275 -3.79 21.23 -14.86
#